data_6ff381e516e3b3fa35d32f56dcca31e9
#
_entry.id   6ff381e516e3b3fa35d32f56dcca31e9
#
_cell.length_a   1.000
_cell.length_b   1.000
_cell.length_c   1.000
_cell.angle_alpha   90.00
_cell.angle_beta   90.00
_cell.angle_gamma   90.00
#
_symmetry.space_group_name_H-M   'P 1'
#
loop_
_entity.id
_entity.type
_entity.pdbx_description
1 polymer ?
#
loop_
_entity_poly.entity_id
_entity_poly.type
_entity_poly.pdbx_seq_one_letter_code
_entity_poly.pdbx_strand_id
1 'polypeptide(L)'
;MTNSEECICALATPAGGAIGIIRLSGNQAIEITDHIFKAASGKPLTEAKANTLHYGEIKDKDGKTIDDVLVSVFRAPHSYTGEDSTEISCHGSRYILQQVLLRLTEVGCRQAEPGEYTRRAYMNGKMDLSQAEAVADLIASTNKATHHMAMSQLKGHFSNELTRLREKLLKMTSLLELELDFSDHEELEFADRSELRALAEEIERRINTLAHSFETGNAIKQGVPVAIVGKTNVGKSTLLNRLLHEEKAIVSDIHGTTRDVIEDTTLIDGITFRFIDTAGIRKTNDVVENIGIERTFKKMEEARIIIWLLDELPAESEIDEMEKKNQGKKLLMVFNKIDALSFDPTSLPFHYSALSADKNSLASSPSSSPASISILSISARTGENIPLLEKALVEAADIPEISENDVIVTSARHYEALIRANESLSRVLESMDMGMSGDIIAEDLKIVLDELGEITGGQISSQETLNNIFKHFCIGK
;
A
#
# COMPACT_ATOMS: atom_id res chain seq x y z
N MET A 1 5.92 -27.43 11.07
CA MET A 1 5.72 -26.89 12.44
C MET A 1 6.96 -26.09 12.75
N THR A 2 6.95 -24.77 12.52
CA THR A 2 8.02 -23.89 13.00
C THR A 2 7.89 -23.84 14.52
N ASN A 3 8.96 -24.22 15.22
CA ASN A 3 9.02 -24.22 16.68
C ASN A 3 8.80 -22.79 17.17
N SER A 4 7.58 -22.45 17.59
CA SER A 4 7.24 -21.15 18.19
C SER A 4 7.94 -20.91 19.54
N GLU A 5 8.72 -21.87 19.99
CA GLU A 5 9.45 -21.84 21.25
C GLU A 5 10.88 -21.33 21.14
N GLU A 6 11.45 -21.26 19.92
CA GLU A 6 12.84 -20.82 19.72
C GLU A 6 12.98 -19.31 19.90
N CYS A 7 14.02 -18.90 20.64
CA CYS A 7 14.41 -17.50 20.72
C CYS A 7 15.00 -17.04 19.38
N ILE A 8 14.49 -15.96 18.85
CA ILE A 8 14.99 -15.33 17.63
C ILE A 8 15.66 -13.99 17.92
N CYS A 9 16.66 -13.63 17.10
CA CYS A 9 17.31 -12.33 17.15
C CYS A 9 17.50 -11.74 15.75
N ALA A 10 17.44 -10.42 15.66
CA ALA A 10 17.77 -9.69 14.44
C ALA A 10 18.15 -8.25 14.73
N LEU A 11 18.85 -7.64 13.77
CA LEU A 11 19.08 -6.21 13.76
C LEU A 11 17.77 -5.48 13.36
N ALA A 12 17.27 -4.63 14.26
CA ALA A 12 16.04 -3.89 14.06
C ALA A 12 16.24 -2.51 13.39
N THR A 13 17.46 -2.04 13.30
CA THR A 13 17.86 -0.76 12.67
C THR A 13 18.90 -1.00 11.58
N PRO A 14 19.00 -0.12 10.55
CA PRO A 14 20.10 -0.16 9.60
C PRO A 14 21.47 -0.02 10.30
N ALA A 15 22.47 -0.78 9.86
CA ALA A 15 23.83 -0.65 10.37
C ALA A 15 24.52 0.62 9.84
N GLY A 16 25.41 1.24 10.65
CA GLY A 16 26.19 2.42 10.27
C GLY A 16 25.66 3.75 10.81
N GLY A 17 24.54 3.74 11.56
CA GLY A 17 24.09 4.89 12.34
C GLY A 17 24.85 5.06 13.65
N ALA A 18 24.52 6.08 14.46
CA ALA A 18 25.11 6.27 15.78
C ALA A 18 24.72 5.15 16.76
N ILE A 19 23.50 4.65 16.64
CA ILE A 19 22.92 3.60 17.47
C ILE A 19 22.39 2.49 16.56
N GLY A 20 22.62 1.23 16.97
CA GLY A 20 22.01 0.06 16.40
C GLY A 20 21.23 -0.73 17.46
N ILE A 21 20.07 -1.23 17.10
CA ILE A 21 19.19 -2.01 18.00
C ILE A 21 19.12 -3.43 17.50
N ILE A 22 19.43 -4.39 18.39
CA ILE A 22 19.23 -5.82 18.18
C ILE A 22 18.04 -6.25 19.03
N ARG A 23 17.05 -6.87 18.41
CA ARG A 23 15.83 -7.35 19.07
C ARG A 23 15.88 -8.86 19.24
N LEU A 24 15.48 -9.33 20.40
CA LEU A 24 15.23 -10.75 20.69
C LEU A 24 13.76 -10.97 21.02
N SER A 25 13.22 -12.13 20.66
CA SER A 25 11.86 -12.55 21.04
C SER A 25 11.79 -14.06 21.19
N GLY A 26 11.05 -14.53 22.18
CA GLY A 26 10.82 -15.93 22.48
C GLY A 26 10.90 -16.24 23.97
N ASN A 27 10.56 -17.46 24.36
CA ASN A 27 10.41 -17.87 25.77
C ASN A 27 11.66 -17.66 26.63
N GLN A 28 12.85 -17.65 26.05
CA GLN A 28 14.14 -17.52 26.77
C GLN A 28 14.88 -16.24 26.39
N ALA A 29 14.19 -15.25 25.80
CA ALA A 29 14.85 -14.03 25.30
C ALA A 29 15.54 -13.25 26.42
N ILE A 30 14.96 -13.20 27.61
CA ILE A 30 15.51 -12.47 28.75
C ILE A 30 16.72 -13.22 29.32
N GLU A 31 16.62 -14.55 29.53
CA GLU A 31 17.68 -15.43 30.03
C GLU A 31 18.90 -15.44 29.11
N ILE A 32 18.67 -15.55 27.80
CA ILE A 32 19.74 -15.51 26.79
C ILE A 32 20.44 -14.15 26.79
N THR A 33 19.68 -13.06 26.91
CA THR A 33 20.25 -11.71 27.01
C THR A 33 21.05 -11.57 28.30
N ASP A 34 20.53 -12.03 29.44
CA ASP A 34 21.22 -11.99 30.76
C ASP A 34 22.54 -12.75 30.76
N HIS A 35 22.62 -13.84 29.98
CA HIS A 35 23.84 -14.63 29.85
C HIS A 35 25.02 -13.92 29.23
N ILE A 36 24.78 -12.96 28.35
CA ILE A 36 25.82 -12.17 27.67
C ILE A 36 25.94 -10.73 28.19
N PHE A 37 24.99 -10.29 29.02
CA PHE A 37 24.89 -8.93 29.54
C PHE A 37 25.30 -8.86 31.00
N LYS A 38 26.13 -7.90 31.33
CA LYS A 38 26.49 -7.60 32.72
C LYS A 38 25.94 -6.24 33.11
N ALA A 39 24.85 -6.24 33.87
CA ALA A 39 24.24 -5.01 34.36
C ALA A 39 25.18 -4.24 35.30
N ALA A 40 25.28 -2.92 35.11
CA ALA A 40 26.03 -2.04 36.00
C ALA A 40 25.47 -2.05 37.45
N SER A 41 24.17 -2.33 37.60
CA SER A 41 23.52 -2.49 38.91
C SER A 41 23.90 -3.77 39.66
N GLY A 42 24.53 -4.76 38.98
CA GLY A 42 24.82 -6.10 39.48
C GLY A 42 23.60 -7.02 39.64
N LYS A 43 22.39 -6.53 39.23
CA LYS A 43 21.17 -7.35 39.27
C LYS A 43 20.94 -8.05 37.92
N PRO A 44 20.52 -9.33 37.93
CA PRO A 44 20.24 -10.05 36.68
C PRO A 44 18.99 -9.48 35.98
N LEU A 45 18.95 -9.56 34.63
CA LEU A 45 17.79 -9.16 33.83
C LEU A 45 16.57 -10.05 34.09
N THR A 46 16.78 -11.28 34.49
CA THR A 46 15.71 -12.22 34.86
C THR A 46 14.83 -11.72 36.00
N GLU A 47 15.37 -10.86 36.90
CA GLU A 47 14.63 -10.17 37.96
C GLU A 47 14.06 -8.81 37.53
N ALA A 48 14.34 -8.37 36.31
CA ALA A 48 13.88 -7.07 35.82
C ALA A 48 12.36 -7.03 35.62
N LYS A 49 11.77 -5.91 35.95
CA LYS A 49 10.34 -5.66 35.67
C LYS A 49 10.15 -5.40 34.17
N ALA A 50 8.94 -5.69 33.66
CA ALA A 50 8.56 -5.30 32.31
C ALA A 50 8.68 -3.79 32.10
N ASN A 51 9.02 -3.38 30.88
CA ASN A 51 9.16 -1.99 30.44
C ASN A 51 10.21 -1.22 31.23
N THR A 52 11.33 -1.88 31.56
CA THR A 52 12.49 -1.24 32.23
C THR A 52 13.72 -1.25 31.34
N LEU A 53 14.59 -0.28 31.55
CA LEU A 53 15.84 -0.07 30.84
C LEU A 53 17.02 -0.29 31.78
N HIS A 54 18.01 -1.07 31.33
CA HIS A 54 19.17 -1.45 32.10
C HIS A 54 20.46 -1.08 31.35
N TYR A 55 21.36 -0.33 32.02
CA TYR A 55 22.69 -0.05 31.53
C TYR A 55 23.69 -1.12 31.95
N GLY A 56 24.60 -1.51 31.05
CA GLY A 56 25.64 -2.46 31.32
C GLY A 56 26.48 -2.76 30.10
N GLU A 57 27.21 -3.86 30.14
CA GLU A 57 28.16 -4.28 29.11
C GLU A 57 27.76 -5.62 28.49
N ILE A 58 27.90 -5.77 27.18
CA ILE A 58 27.87 -7.07 26.51
C ILE A 58 29.26 -7.68 26.52
N LYS A 59 29.35 -8.96 26.91
CA LYS A 59 30.60 -9.71 27.00
C LYS A 59 30.71 -10.76 25.89
N ASP A 60 31.90 -10.90 25.34
CA ASP A 60 32.25 -12.02 24.48
C ASP A 60 32.42 -13.31 25.29
N LYS A 61 32.74 -14.43 24.61
CA LYS A 61 32.97 -15.73 25.25
C LYS A 61 34.17 -15.75 26.21
N ASP A 62 35.11 -14.84 26.01
CA ASP A 62 36.32 -14.73 26.84
C ASP A 62 36.15 -13.70 27.98
N GLY A 63 34.95 -13.17 28.17
CA GLY A 63 34.60 -12.18 29.20
C GLY A 63 35.05 -10.74 28.89
N LYS A 64 35.55 -10.45 27.69
CA LYS A 64 35.89 -9.10 27.25
C LYS A 64 34.67 -8.33 26.85
N THR A 65 34.66 -7.03 27.10
CA THR A 65 33.58 -6.14 26.72
C THR A 65 33.58 -5.96 25.21
N ILE A 66 32.42 -6.24 24.58
CA ILE A 66 32.13 -5.95 23.16
C ILE A 66 31.69 -4.50 23.06
N ASP A 67 30.73 -4.08 23.91
CA ASP A 67 30.17 -2.74 23.92
C ASP A 67 29.47 -2.42 25.23
N ASP A 68 29.36 -1.12 25.52
CA ASP A 68 28.50 -0.59 26.57
C ASP A 68 27.10 -0.33 25.98
N VAL A 69 26.07 -0.91 26.59
CA VAL A 69 24.74 -0.96 26.00
C VAL A 69 23.62 -0.60 26.96
N LEU A 70 22.46 -0.31 26.38
CA LEU A 70 21.18 -0.23 27.10
C LEU A 70 20.33 -1.43 26.69
N VAL A 71 19.77 -2.16 27.65
CA VAL A 71 18.86 -3.28 27.42
C VAL A 71 17.46 -2.93 27.91
N SER A 72 16.49 -2.93 26.99
CA SER A 72 15.06 -2.83 27.31
C SER A 72 14.50 -4.23 27.52
N VAL A 73 13.68 -4.42 28.54
CA VAL A 73 13.03 -5.71 28.88
C VAL A 73 11.53 -5.59 28.73
N PHE A 74 10.94 -6.50 27.94
CA PHE A 74 9.50 -6.63 27.73
C PHE A 74 9.07 -8.04 28.12
N ARG A 75 7.98 -8.16 28.89
CA ARG A 75 7.45 -9.45 29.29
C ARG A 75 6.11 -9.75 28.64
N ALA A 76 5.91 -10.99 28.31
CA ALA A 76 4.65 -11.50 27.78
C ALA A 76 3.48 -11.15 28.75
N PRO A 77 2.30 -10.81 28.22
CA PRO A 77 1.94 -10.59 26.82
C PRO A 77 2.18 -9.15 26.33
N HIS A 78 2.86 -8.30 27.12
CA HIS A 78 3.02 -6.86 26.89
C HIS A 78 4.30 -6.52 26.12
N SER A 79 4.48 -7.21 24.96
CA SER A 79 5.54 -6.96 23.99
C SER A 79 4.94 -6.86 22.59
N TYR A 80 5.77 -6.54 21.59
CA TYR A 80 5.33 -6.50 20.18
C TYR A 80 4.83 -7.85 19.69
N THR A 81 5.58 -8.90 19.96
CA THR A 81 5.24 -10.28 19.54
C THR A 81 4.25 -10.97 20.48
N GLY A 82 4.02 -10.43 21.67
CA GLY A 82 3.28 -11.13 22.74
C GLY A 82 4.14 -12.13 23.53
N GLU A 83 5.42 -12.29 23.18
CA GLU A 83 6.41 -13.13 23.87
C GLU A 83 7.31 -12.30 24.79
N ASP A 84 8.12 -12.94 25.65
CA ASP A 84 9.23 -12.24 26.29
C ASP A 84 10.20 -11.71 25.24
N SER A 85 10.64 -10.47 25.41
CA SER A 85 11.47 -9.80 24.41
C SER A 85 12.48 -8.87 25.08
N THR A 86 13.63 -8.72 24.43
CA THR A 86 14.63 -7.73 24.81
C THR A 86 15.07 -6.91 23.59
N GLU A 87 15.43 -5.65 23.81
CA GLU A 87 16.08 -4.81 22.82
C GLU A 87 17.41 -4.32 23.37
N ILE A 88 18.50 -4.64 22.65
CA ILE A 88 19.86 -4.28 23.00
C ILE A 88 20.26 -3.09 22.13
N SER A 89 20.37 -1.91 22.72
CA SER A 89 20.82 -0.68 22.04
C SER A 89 22.33 -0.57 22.17
N CYS A 90 23.04 -0.77 21.06
CA CYS A 90 24.50 -0.74 20.95
C CYS A 90 24.95 0.51 20.18
N HIS A 91 26.27 0.81 20.18
CA HIS A 91 26.83 1.68 19.16
C HIS A 91 26.62 1.07 17.76
N GLY A 92 26.24 1.89 16.78
CA GLY A 92 25.79 1.44 15.44
C GLY A 92 26.92 0.94 14.50
N SER A 93 28.10 0.64 15.04
CA SER A 93 29.21 0.04 14.29
C SER A 93 28.84 -1.33 13.74
N ARG A 94 29.05 -1.55 12.43
CA ARG A 94 28.82 -2.87 11.80
C ARG A 94 29.55 -3.99 12.55
N TYR A 95 30.78 -3.72 13.00
CA TYR A 95 31.57 -4.71 13.75
C TYR A 95 30.90 -5.08 15.07
N ILE A 96 30.51 -4.08 15.89
CA ILE A 96 29.87 -4.32 17.19
C ILE A 96 28.57 -5.12 17.00
N LEU A 97 27.70 -4.68 16.09
CA LEU A 97 26.41 -5.34 15.83
C LEU A 97 26.58 -6.80 15.38
N GLN A 98 27.59 -7.06 14.51
CA GLN A 98 27.92 -8.44 14.12
C GLN A 98 28.44 -9.29 15.29
N GLN A 99 29.29 -8.74 16.15
CA GLN A 99 29.81 -9.46 17.32
C GLN A 99 28.68 -9.79 18.30
N VAL A 100 27.77 -8.86 18.56
CA VAL A 100 26.61 -9.11 19.46
C VAL A 100 25.69 -10.15 18.86
N LEU A 101 25.35 -10.09 17.56
CA LEU A 101 24.53 -11.10 16.88
C LEU A 101 25.19 -12.49 16.92
N LEU A 102 26.49 -12.56 16.64
CA LEU A 102 27.24 -13.81 16.72
C LEU A 102 27.18 -14.38 18.14
N ARG A 103 27.41 -13.54 19.14
CA ARG A 103 27.37 -13.95 20.55
C ARG A 103 26.00 -14.48 20.98
N LEU A 104 24.92 -13.83 20.53
CA LEU A 104 23.54 -14.29 20.75
C LEU A 104 23.28 -15.64 20.10
N THR A 105 23.79 -15.85 18.89
CA THR A 105 23.67 -17.15 18.19
C THR A 105 24.44 -18.26 18.91
N GLU A 106 25.62 -17.97 19.45
CA GLU A 106 26.42 -18.92 20.24
C GLU A 106 25.72 -19.40 21.53
N VAL A 107 24.86 -18.53 22.11
CA VAL A 107 24.13 -18.84 23.37
C VAL A 107 22.71 -19.35 23.13
N GLY A 108 22.33 -19.62 21.87
CA GLY A 108 21.10 -20.35 21.54
C GLY A 108 20.02 -19.56 20.83
N CYS A 109 20.26 -18.29 20.44
CA CYS A 109 19.35 -17.59 19.54
C CYS A 109 19.50 -18.05 18.08
N ARG A 110 18.42 -18.13 17.37
CA ARG A 110 18.40 -18.24 15.91
C ARG A 110 18.22 -16.86 15.27
N GLN A 111 18.81 -16.63 14.11
CA GLN A 111 18.48 -15.43 13.34
C GLN A 111 17.01 -15.50 12.86
N ALA A 112 16.31 -14.38 12.98
CA ALA A 112 14.93 -14.24 12.52
C ALA A 112 14.83 -14.27 11.00
N GLU A 113 13.77 -14.87 10.50
CA GLU A 113 13.36 -14.78 9.10
C GLU A 113 12.72 -13.40 8.79
N PRO A 114 12.62 -13.01 7.50
CA PRO A 114 11.87 -11.81 7.12
C PRO A 114 10.45 -11.84 7.69
N GLY A 115 10.01 -10.74 8.32
CA GLY A 115 8.68 -10.60 8.90
C GLY A 115 8.35 -11.51 10.09
N GLU A 116 9.32 -12.26 10.63
CA GLU A 116 9.03 -13.27 11.68
C GLU A 116 8.47 -12.66 12.97
N TYR A 117 8.92 -11.48 13.38
CA TYR A 117 8.36 -10.83 14.57
C TYR A 117 6.89 -10.45 14.38
N THR A 118 6.54 -9.90 13.21
CA THR A 118 5.15 -9.54 12.90
C THR A 118 4.28 -10.78 12.72
N ARG A 119 4.81 -11.86 12.12
CA ARG A 119 4.14 -13.16 12.05
C ARG A 119 3.83 -13.72 13.44
N ARG A 120 4.78 -13.67 14.37
CA ARG A 120 4.57 -14.09 15.77
C ARG A 120 3.54 -13.21 16.48
N ALA A 121 3.58 -11.89 16.26
CA ALA A 121 2.57 -10.98 16.76
C ALA A 121 1.15 -11.34 16.27
N TYR A 122 1.00 -11.65 14.98
CA TYR A 122 -0.25 -12.15 14.41
C TYR A 122 -0.67 -13.49 15.04
N MET A 123 0.23 -14.49 15.11
CA MET A 123 -0.06 -15.81 15.69
C MET A 123 -0.44 -15.74 17.18
N ASN A 124 0.11 -14.78 17.92
CA ASN A 124 -0.20 -14.51 19.31
C ASN A 124 -1.39 -13.58 19.54
N GLY A 125 -2.15 -13.24 18.46
CA GLY A 125 -3.36 -12.44 18.55
C GLY A 125 -3.14 -10.96 18.91
N LYS A 126 -1.92 -10.43 18.72
CA LYS A 126 -1.61 -9.01 18.97
C LYS A 126 -2.18 -8.09 17.88
N MET A 127 -2.36 -8.63 16.69
CA MET A 127 -2.93 -7.97 15.52
C MET A 127 -3.52 -9.02 14.57
N ASP A 128 -4.42 -8.63 13.72
CA ASP A 128 -4.90 -9.47 12.63
C ASP A 128 -3.98 -9.37 11.39
N LEU A 129 -4.29 -10.16 10.34
CA LEU A 129 -3.43 -10.22 9.16
C LEU A 129 -3.39 -8.90 8.40
N SER A 130 -4.52 -8.19 8.29
CA SER A 130 -4.58 -6.90 7.61
C SER A 130 -3.76 -5.83 8.35
N GLN A 131 -3.78 -5.84 9.68
CA GLN A 131 -2.93 -4.97 10.52
C GLN A 131 -1.44 -5.35 10.38
N ALA A 132 -1.14 -6.65 10.28
CA ALA A 132 0.23 -7.12 10.05
C ALA A 132 0.78 -6.59 8.71
N GLU A 133 0.01 -6.68 7.62
CA GLU A 133 0.38 -6.10 6.33
C GLU A 133 0.59 -4.58 6.42
N ALA A 134 -0.24 -3.86 7.19
CA ALA A 134 -0.12 -2.43 7.39
C ALA A 134 1.19 -2.01 8.07
N VAL A 135 1.83 -2.89 8.87
CA VAL A 135 3.16 -2.61 9.44
C VAL A 135 4.21 -2.42 8.34
N ALA A 136 4.20 -3.27 7.32
CA ALA A 136 5.11 -3.14 6.18
C ALA A 136 4.83 -1.87 5.38
N ASP A 137 3.55 -1.58 5.12
CA ASP A 137 3.11 -0.40 4.40
C ASP A 137 3.48 0.90 5.13
N LEU A 138 3.36 0.92 6.46
CA LEU A 138 3.76 2.06 7.28
C LEU A 138 5.26 2.35 7.20
N ILE A 139 6.08 1.30 7.20
CA ILE A 139 7.54 1.43 7.07
C ILE A 139 7.93 1.90 5.66
N ALA A 140 7.22 1.44 4.63
CA ALA A 140 7.44 1.81 3.24
C ALA A 140 6.84 3.18 2.86
N SER A 141 6.06 3.81 3.75
CA SER A 141 5.35 5.06 3.45
C SER A 141 6.34 6.20 3.19
N THR A 142 6.18 6.89 2.06
CA THR A 142 7.06 7.99 1.62
C THR A 142 6.36 9.35 1.60
N ASN A 143 5.03 9.37 1.77
CA ASN A 143 4.23 10.59 1.77
C ASN A 143 3.10 10.55 2.81
N LYS A 144 2.45 11.71 3.03
CA LYS A 144 1.39 11.86 4.03
C LYS A 144 0.19 10.94 3.77
N ALA A 145 -0.21 10.77 2.52
CA ALA A 145 -1.37 9.96 2.17
C ALA A 145 -1.11 8.47 2.44
N THR A 146 0.04 7.92 2.00
CA THR A 146 0.44 6.53 2.28
C THR A 146 0.58 6.28 3.78
N HIS A 147 1.14 7.24 4.53
CA HIS A 147 1.23 7.15 5.98
C HIS A 147 -0.16 7.08 6.63
N HIS A 148 -1.10 7.97 6.26
CA HIS A 148 -2.46 7.97 6.82
C HIS A 148 -3.21 6.66 6.54
N MET A 149 -3.13 6.13 5.31
CA MET A 149 -3.75 4.85 4.97
C MET A 149 -3.18 3.69 5.78
N ALA A 150 -1.85 3.58 5.88
CA ALA A 150 -1.20 2.53 6.65
C ALA A 150 -1.53 2.64 8.15
N MET A 151 -1.58 3.86 8.71
CA MET A 151 -1.98 4.10 10.09
C MET A 151 -3.44 3.76 10.35
N SER A 152 -4.37 4.11 9.44
CA SER A 152 -5.78 3.74 9.53
C SER A 152 -5.95 2.22 9.59
N GLN A 153 -5.28 1.51 8.70
CA GLN A 153 -5.32 0.04 8.63
C GLN A 153 -4.67 -0.59 9.88
N LEU A 154 -3.52 -0.09 10.34
CA LEU A 154 -2.84 -0.57 11.55
C LEU A 154 -3.69 -0.34 12.82
N LYS A 155 -4.43 0.77 12.91
CA LYS A 155 -5.39 1.04 13.99
C LYS A 155 -6.64 0.12 13.93
N GLY A 156 -6.77 -0.70 12.89
CA GLY A 156 -7.84 -1.68 12.75
C GLY A 156 -9.16 -1.12 12.23
N HIS A 157 -9.20 0.08 11.63
CA HIS A 157 -10.44 0.63 11.09
C HIS A 157 -11.03 -0.27 10.00
N PHE A 158 -10.19 -0.85 9.12
CA PHE A 158 -10.63 -1.79 8.10
C PHE A 158 -11.13 -3.10 8.72
N SER A 159 -10.40 -3.67 9.67
CA SER A 159 -10.79 -4.91 10.37
C SER A 159 -12.10 -4.76 11.14
N ASN A 160 -12.31 -3.60 11.78
CA ASN A 160 -13.57 -3.29 12.47
C ASN A 160 -14.76 -3.21 11.50
N GLU A 161 -14.53 -2.63 10.31
CA GLU A 161 -15.57 -2.58 9.28
C GLU A 161 -15.92 -3.98 8.78
N LEU A 162 -14.93 -4.82 8.49
CA LEU A 162 -15.16 -6.22 8.11
C LEU A 162 -15.86 -7.02 9.21
N THR A 163 -15.51 -6.79 10.48
CA THR A 163 -16.17 -7.42 11.61
C THR A 163 -17.68 -7.07 11.66
N ARG A 164 -18.01 -5.80 11.45
CA ARG A 164 -19.43 -5.36 11.39
C ARG A 164 -20.20 -6.02 10.23
N LEU A 165 -19.57 -6.13 9.05
CA LEU A 165 -20.19 -6.82 7.92
C LEU A 165 -20.41 -8.31 8.22
N ARG A 166 -19.40 -8.96 8.82
CA ARG A 166 -19.49 -10.36 9.23
C ARG A 166 -20.58 -10.61 10.28
N GLU A 167 -20.70 -9.73 11.27
CA GLU A 167 -21.77 -9.83 12.27
C GLU A 167 -23.16 -9.78 11.63
N LYS A 168 -23.36 -8.90 10.64
CA LYS A 168 -24.62 -8.81 9.89
C LYS A 168 -24.88 -10.07 9.08
N LEU A 169 -23.88 -10.60 8.39
CA LEU A 169 -23.97 -11.86 7.64
C LEU A 169 -24.28 -13.05 8.56
N LEU A 170 -23.59 -13.16 9.70
CA LEU A 170 -23.86 -14.20 10.70
C LEU A 170 -25.30 -14.13 11.21
N LYS A 171 -25.82 -12.92 11.45
CA LYS A 171 -27.23 -12.75 11.83
C LYS A 171 -28.17 -13.29 10.73
N MET A 172 -27.89 -12.98 9.46
CA MET A 172 -28.68 -13.50 8.34
C MET A 172 -28.63 -15.04 8.27
N THR A 173 -27.43 -15.60 8.33
CA THR A 173 -27.24 -17.06 8.28
C THR A 173 -27.98 -17.75 9.43
N SER A 174 -27.86 -17.23 10.67
CA SER A 174 -28.52 -17.79 11.84
C SER A 174 -30.04 -17.75 11.74
N LEU A 175 -30.61 -16.69 11.17
CA LEU A 175 -32.08 -16.60 10.96
C LEU A 175 -32.56 -17.61 9.93
N LEU A 176 -31.80 -17.83 8.86
CA LEU A 176 -32.13 -18.84 7.83
C LEU A 176 -31.94 -20.26 8.36
N GLU A 177 -30.93 -20.55 9.16
CA GLU A 177 -30.74 -21.86 9.79
C GLU A 177 -31.83 -22.18 10.79
N LEU A 178 -32.30 -21.18 11.58
CA LEU A 178 -33.47 -21.34 12.46
C LEU A 178 -34.74 -21.66 11.68
N GLU A 179 -34.97 -20.98 10.55
CA GLU A 179 -36.11 -21.28 9.69
C GLU A 179 -36.10 -22.72 9.15
N LEU A 180 -34.90 -23.23 8.80
CA LEU A 180 -34.71 -24.60 8.34
C LEU A 180 -34.94 -25.63 9.46
N ASP A 181 -34.41 -25.40 10.66
CA ASP A 181 -34.57 -26.30 11.80
C ASP A 181 -36.04 -26.45 12.27
N PHE A 182 -36.82 -25.41 12.07
CA PHE A 182 -38.23 -25.38 12.45
C PHE A 182 -39.21 -25.47 11.24
N SER A 183 -38.70 -25.86 10.07
CA SER A 183 -39.49 -25.98 8.84
C SER A 183 -40.67 -26.97 8.92
N ASP A 184 -40.66 -27.89 9.91
CA ASP A 184 -41.77 -28.81 10.20
C ASP A 184 -43.00 -28.12 10.86
N HIS A 185 -42.87 -26.86 11.26
CA HIS A 185 -43.93 -26.04 11.83
C HIS A 185 -44.39 -24.97 10.83
N GLU A 186 -45.38 -25.24 10.02
CA GLU A 186 -45.89 -24.47 8.87
C GLU A 186 -46.30 -22.99 9.15
N GLU A 187 -46.18 -22.48 10.37
CA GLU A 187 -46.68 -21.14 10.74
C GLU A 187 -45.60 -20.14 11.25
N LEU A 188 -44.31 -20.50 11.23
CA LEU A 188 -43.26 -19.64 11.82
C LEU A 188 -42.30 -19.15 10.73
N GLU A 189 -42.54 -17.99 10.16
CA GLU A 189 -41.51 -17.21 9.46
C GLU A 189 -40.59 -16.56 10.50
N PHE A 190 -39.38 -17.09 10.69
CA PHE A 190 -38.36 -16.54 11.62
C PHE A 190 -37.62 -15.35 11.03
N ALA A 191 -37.66 -15.19 9.71
CA ALA A 191 -36.98 -14.12 9.01
C ALA A 191 -37.88 -13.49 7.95
N ASP A 192 -38.19 -12.21 8.10
CA ASP A 192 -38.80 -11.44 7.03
C ASP A 192 -37.83 -11.36 5.85
N ARG A 193 -38.24 -11.98 4.71
CA ARG A 193 -37.41 -11.99 3.48
C ARG A 193 -37.11 -10.59 2.98
N SER A 194 -37.96 -9.61 3.25
CA SER A 194 -37.70 -8.21 2.88
C SER A 194 -36.61 -7.56 3.76
N GLU A 195 -36.55 -7.89 5.05
CA GLU A 195 -35.50 -7.41 5.96
C GLU A 195 -34.16 -8.07 5.61
N LEU A 196 -34.13 -9.37 5.34
CA LEU A 196 -32.94 -10.08 4.90
C LEU A 196 -32.37 -9.51 3.60
N ARG A 197 -33.26 -9.23 2.63
CA ARG A 197 -32.90 -8.62 1.37
C ARG A 197 -32.27 -7.22 1.57
N ALA A 198 -32.94 -6.36 2.34
CA ALA A 198 -32.46 -5.01 2.61
C ALA A 198 -31.07 -5.03 3.28
N LEU A 199 -30.84 -6.01 4.16
CA LEU A 199 -29.55 -6.20 4.82
C LEU A 199 -28.47 -6.70 3.85
N ALA A 200 -28.82 -7.63 2.94
CA ALA A 200 -27.90 -8.08 1.89
C ALA A 200 -27.50 -6.94 0.94
N GLU A 201 -28.45 -6.13 0.49
CA GLU A 201 -28.21 -4.96 -0.35
C GLU A 201 -27.35 -3.89 0.36
N GLU A 202 -27.51 -3.72 1.68
CA GLU A 202 -26.65 -2.83 2.47
C GLU A 202 -25.20 -3.33 2.49
N ILE A 203 -25.02 -4.64 2.71
CA ILE A 203 -23.70 -5.28 2.74
C ILE A 203 -23.05 -5.19 1.36
N GLU A 204 -23.79 -5.50 0.29
CA GLU A 204 -23.31 -5.41 -1.09
C GLU A 204 -22.83 -4.00 -1.43
N ARG A 205 -23.61 -2.97 -1.13
CA ARG A 205 -23.21 -1.57 -1.35
C ARG A 205 -21.91 -1.23 -0.61
N ARG A 206 -21.75 -1.76 0.60
CA ARG A 206 -20.56 -1.49 1.40
C ARG A 206 -19.33 -2.21 0.87
N ILE A 207 -19.45 -3.49 0.50
CA ILE A 207 -18.39 -4.27 -0.15
C ILE A 207 -17.95 -3.59 -1.45
N ASN A 208 -18.91 -3.16 -2.29
CA ASN A 208 -18.64 -2.43 -3.52
C ASN A 208 -17.88 -1.12 -3.27
N THR A 209 -18.28 -0.35 -2.26
CA THR A 209 -17.56 0.88 -1.87
C THR A 209 -16.13 0.60 -1.49
N LEU A 210 -15.87 -0.45 -0.70
CA LEU A 210 -14.53 -0.86 -0.30
C LEU A 210 -13.72 -1.35 -1.51
N ALA A 211 -14.29 -2.16 -2.38
CA ALA A 211 -13.64 -2.64 -3.59
C ALA A 211 -13.25 -1.48 -4.53
N HIS A 212 -14.16 -0.54 -4.78
CA HIS A 212 -13.87 0.64 -5.61
C HIS A 212 -12.78 1.55 -5.01
N SER A 213 -12.64 1.58 -3.68
CA SER A 213 -11.57 2.35 -3.05
C SER A 213 -10.15 1.85 -3.39
N PHE A 214 -10.04 0.59 -3.88
CA PHE A 214 -8.75 -0.02 -4.22
C PHE A 214 -8.02 0.71 -5.34
N GLU A 215 -8.72 1.20 -6.37
CA GLU A 215 -8.09 1.95 -7.46
C GLU A 215 -7.37 3.19 -6.93
N THR A 216 -8.04 3.94 -6.04
CA THR A 216 -7.48 5.11 -5.38
C THR A 216 -6.34 4.72 -4.43
N GLY A 217 -6.54 3.71 -3.59
CA GLY A 217 -5.54 3.22 -2.65
C GLY A 217 -4.27 2.72 -3.34
N ASN A 218 -4.43 1.96 -4.42
CA ASN A 218 -3.32 1.46 -5.23
C ASN A 218 -2.56 2.60 -5.94
N ALA A 219 -3.28 3.58 -6.50
CA ALA A 219 -2.68 4.75 -7.13
C ALA A 219 -1.85 5.58 -6.12
N ILE A 220 -2.31 5.70 -4.88
CA ILE A 220 -1.59 6.41 -3.82
C ILE A 220 -0.37 5.61 -3.36
N LYS A 221 -0.52 4.29 -3.18
CA LYS A 221 0.54 3.41 -2.69
C LYS A 221 1.67 3.22 -3.68
N GLN A 222 1.35 2.97 -4.96
CA GLN A 222 2.32 2.72 -6.01
C GLN A 222 2.72 3.98 -6.80
N GLY A 223 2.03 5.09 -6.57
CA GLY A 223 2.13 6.30 -7.36
C GLY A 223 1.18 6.28 -8.56
N VAL A 224 0.67 7.48 -8.89
CA VAL A 224 -0.24 7.70 -10.04
C VAL A 224 0.51 7.44 -11.34
N PRO A 225 0.12 6.45 -12.14
CA PRO A 225 0.83 6.14 -13.37
C PRO A 225 0.57 7.19 -14.45
N VAL A 226 1.66 7.80 -14.97
CA VAL A 226 1.64 8.85 -15.98
C VAL A 226 2.41 8.41 -17.22
N ALA A 227 1.79 8.50 -18.39
CA ALA A 227 2.47 8.31 -19.67
C ALA A 227 2.75 9.63 -20.34
N ILE A 228 3.99 9.86 -20.82
CA ILE A 228 4.34 10.99 -21.66
C ILE A 228 4.41 10.52 -23.10
N VAL A 229 3.48 10.97 -23.93
CA VAL A 229 3.38 10.61 -25.36
C VAL A 229 3.57 11.85 -26.26
N GLY A 230 3.99 11.67 -27.48
CA GLY A 230 4.22 12.74 -28.46
C GLY A 230 5.28 12.36 -29.48
N LYS A 231 5.38 13.15 -30.56
CA LYS A 231 6.33 12.96 -31.68
C LYS A 231 7.79 12.96 -31.19
N THR A 232 8.72 12.55 -32.04
CA THR A 232 10.16 12.67 -31.77
C THR A 232 10.54 14.15 -31.60
N ASN A 233 11.52 14.44 -30.75
CA ASN A 233 12.08 15.79 -30.52
C ASN A 233 11.09 16.86 -29.93
N VAL A 234 9.87 16.52 -29.54
CA VAL A 234 8.95 17.47 -28.87
C VAL A 234 9.40 17.84 -27.44
N GLY A 235 10.43 17.16 -26.89
CA GLY A 235 10.99 17.48 -25.59
C GLY A 235 10.57 16.56 -24.44
N LYS A 236 10.12 15.31 -24.72
CA LYS A 236 9.70 14.33 -23.69
C LYS A 236 10.77 14.08 -22.62
N SER A 237 12.02 13.82 -23.03
CA SER A 237 13.14 13.59 -22.10
C SER A 237 13.49 14.83 -21.28
N THR A 238 13.39 16.03 -21.89
CA THR A 238 13.64 17.29 -21.19
C THR A 238 12.57 17.54 -20.12
N LEU A 239 11.30 17.30 -20.47
CA LEU A 239 10.18 17.43 -19.53
C LEU A 239 10.30 16.42 -18.38
N LEU A 240 10.54 15.15 -18.70
CA LEU A 240 10.72 14.11 -17.68
C LEU A 240 11.86 14.47 -16.72
N ASN A 241 13.03 14.84 -17.25
CA ASN A 241 14.16 15.22 -16.42
C ASN A 241 13.87 16.45 -15.55
N ARG A 242 13.07 17.40 -16.05
CA ARG A 242 12.66 18.57 -15.28
C ARG A 242 11.76 18.18 -14.12
N LEU A 243 10.73 17.37 -14.35
CA LEU A 243 9.82 16.88 -13.31
C LEU A 243 10.52 16.02 -12.25
N LEU A 244 11.58 15.28 -12.64
CA LEU A 244 12.35 14.44 -11.72
C LEU A 244 13.44 15.20 -10.95
N HIS A 245 13.94 16.33 -11.47
CA HIS A 245 15.09 17.02 -10.89
C HIS A 245 14.75 18.07 -9.83
N GLU A 246 13.51 18.49 -9.73
CA GLU A 246 13.12 19.53 -8.76
C GLU A 246 12.98 18.99 -7.32
N GLU A 247 12.91 17.66 -7.10
CA GLU A 247 12.90 17.07 -5.74
C GLU A 247 13.75 15.80 -5.60
N LYS A 248 15.08 15.90 -5.81
CA LYS A 248 15.99 14.91 -5.23
C LYS A 248 16.30 15.25 -3.77
N ALA A 249 15.31 15.25 -2.91
CA ALA A 249 15.50 15.24 -1.47
C ALA A 249 14.90 13.94 -0.93
N ILE A 250 15.81 13.03 -0.52
CA ILE A 250 15.55 11.90 0.38
C ILE A 250 14.73 10.76 -0.25
N VAL A 251 15.29 10.06 -1.22
CA VAL A 251 15.01 8.63 -1.36
C VAL A 251 16.16 7.91 -0.69
N SER A 252 15.92 7.33 0.48
CA SER A 252 16.88 6.48 1.18
C SER A 252 17.24 5.31 0.28
N ASP A 253 18.54 5.01 0.16
CA ASP A 253 19.08 3.76 -0.39
C ASP A 253 18.59 2.57 0.46
N ILE A 254 17.33 2.15 0.28
CA ILE A 254 16.88 0.86 0.78
C ILE A 254 17.31 -0.16 -0.27
N HIS A 255 18.50 -0.69 -0.10
CA HIS A 255 18.97 -1.88 -0.80
C HIS A 255 18.12 -3.07 -0.38
N GLY A 256 17.27 -3.58 -1.28
CA GLY A 256 16.58 -4.85 -1.01
C GLY A 256 15.34 -5.18 -1.83
N THR A 257 15.12 -4.59 -2.99
CA THR A 257 14.12 -5.13 -3.91
C THR A 257 14.72 -5.33 -5.31
N THR A 258 14.53 -6.55 -5.79
CA THR A 258 14.87 -7.13 -7.09
C THR A 258 14.89 -6.15 -8.26
N ARG A 259 15.85 -6.37 -9.17
CA ARG A 259 16.05 -5.78 -10.50
C ARG A 259 14.79 -5.89 -11.37
N ASP A 260 13.79 -5.05 -11.14
CA ASP A 260 12.72 -4.84 -12.10
C ASP A 260 12.60 -3.33 -12.34
N VAL A 261 12.71 -2.95 -13.62
CA VAL A 261 12.45 -1.67 -14.27
C VAL A 261 12.51 -0.46 -13.31
N ILE A 262 13.59 0.32 -13.39
CA ILE A 262 13.70 1.61 -12.68
C ILE A 262 12.62 2.54 -13.27
N GLU A 263 11.46 2.54 -12.65
CA GLU A 263 10.41 3.53 -12.93
C GLU A 263 10.79 4.83 -12.22
N ASP A 264 10.77 5.91 -12.96
CA ASP A 264 11.08 7.22 -12.40
C ASP A 264 9.86 7.77 -11.66
N THR A 265 9.98 8.07 -10.39
CA THR A 265 8.93 8.64 -9.55
C THR A 265 9.27 10.04 -9.08
N THR A 266 8.27 10.90 -8.91
CA THR A 266 8.38 12.23 -8.30
C THR A 266 7.24 12.47 -7.34
N LEU A 267 7.47 13.32 -6.33
CA LEU A 267 6.46 13.75 -5.37
C LEU A 267 6.01 15.16 -5.73
N ILE A 268 4.73 15.35 -6.05
CA ILE A 268 4.14 16.65 -6.37
C ILE A 268 2.96 16.86 -5.41
N ASP A 269 3.02 17.90 -4.59
CA ASP A 269 1.98 18.27 -3.61
C ASP A 269 1.52 17.09 -2.72
N GLY A 270 2.48 16.27 -2.29
CA GLY A 270 2.21 15.11 -1.43
C GLY A 270 1.68 13.86 -2.15
N ILE A 271 1.54 13.88 -3.48
CA ILE A 271 1.13 12.76 -4.32
C ILE A 271 2.34 12.25 -5.10
N THR A 272 2.57 10.94 -5.04
CA THR A 272 3.62 10.30 -5.84
C THR A 272 3.11 10.04 -7.25
N PHE A 273 3.84 10.53 -8.26
CA PHE A 273 3.60 10.24 -9.67
C PHE A 273 4.68 9.31 -10.20
N ARG A 274 4.27 8.29 -10.94
CA ARG A 274 5.14 7.27 -11.53
C ARG A 274 5.09 7.36 -13.05
N PHE A 275 6.23 7.73 -13.67
CA PHE A 275 6.33 7.84 -15.12
C PHE A 275 6.63 6.49 -15.75
N ILE A 276 5.72 6.01 -16.62
CA ILE A 276 5.79 4.68 -17.22
C ILE A 276 6.79 4.67 -18.38
N ASP A 277 7.65 3.63 -18.42
CA ASP A 277 8.63 3.34 -19.48
C ASP A 277 9.53 4.52 -19.87
N THR A 278 10.20 5.06 -18.88
CA THR A 278 11.19 6.14 -19.04
C THR A 278 12.44 5.71 -19.83
N ALA A 279 12.71 4.39 -19.91
CA ALA A 279 13.85 3.83 -20.65
C ALA A 279 13.77 4.15 -22.16
N GLY A 280 12.58 4.15 -22.76
CA GLY A 280 12.37 4.56 -24.16
C GLY A 280 12.53 6.07 -24.38
N ILE A 281 12.31 6.87 -23.33
CA ILE A 281 12.47 8.33 -23.34
C ILE A 281 13.95 8.74 -23.17
N ARG A 282 14.74 7.97 -22.40
CA ARG A 282 16.16 8.24 -22.13
C ARG A 282 17.12 7.81 -23.24
N LYS A 283 16.75 6.85 -24.11
CA LYS A 283 17.60 6.25 -25.15
C LYS A 283 17.34 6.82 -26.56
N THR A 284 16.94 8.06 -26.73
CA THR A 284 16.75 8.65 -28.06
C THR A 284 18.09 9.04 -28.70
N ASN A 285 18.79 8.03 -29.23
CA ASN A 285 19.67 8.15 -30.37
C ASN A 285 19.53 6.83 -31.16
N ASP A 286 18.73 6.85 -32.23
CA ASP A 286 18.60 5.94 -33.36
C ASP A 286 17.26 5.23 -33.55
N VAL A 287 16.65 5.62 -34.69
CA VAL A 287 16.06 4.81 -35.77
C VAL A 287 15.42 3.47 -35.37
N VAL A 288 14.12 3.49 -35.04
CA VAL A 288 13.13 2.51 -35.56
C VAL A 288 11.71 3.07 -35.31
N GLU A 289 11.14 3.71 -36.30
CA GLU A 289 9.86 4.44 -36.23
C GLU A 289 8.60 3.55 -36.10
N ASN A 290 8.66 2.29 -36.52
CA ASN A 290 7.49 1.40 -36.55
C ASN A 290 7.28 0.55 -35.28
N ILE A 291 8.29 0.37 -34.43
CA ILE A 291 8.16 -0.33 -33.14
C ILE A 291 7.67 0.63 -32.03
N GLY A 292 7.76 1.94 -32.28
CA GLY A 292 7.37 2.99 -31.34
C GLY A 292 5.86 3.11 -31.11
N ILE A 293 5.05 2.82 -32.12
CA ILE A 293 3.60 3.04 -32.08
C ILE A 293 2.90 2.03 -31.16
N GLU A 294 3.19 0.72 -31.31
CA GLU A 294 2.60 -0.32 -30.45
C GLU A 294 3.03 -0.17 -28.98
N ARG A 295 4.29 0.19 -28.74
CA ARG A 295 4.76 0.47 -27.36
C ARG A 295 4.09 1.68 -26.74
N THR A 296 3.83 2.72 -27.52
CA THR A 296 3.12 3.93 -27.05
C THR A 296 1.70 3.58 -26.61
N PHE A 297 1.01 2.70 -27.31
CA PHE A 297 -0.35 2.26 -26.95
C PHE A 297 -0.38 1.45 -25.67
N LYS A 298 0.53 0.50 -25.49
CA LYS A 298 0.63 -0.25 -24.25
C LYS A 298 0.88 0.65 -23.03
N LYS A 299 1.71 1.68 -23.20
CA LYS A 299 1.93 2.71 -22.15
C LYS A 299 0.65 3.47 -21.79
N MET A 300 -0.12 3.83 -22.80
CA MET A 300 -1.40 4.51 -22.59
C MET A 300 -2.41 3.63 -21.86
N GLU A 301 -2.40 2.32 -22.10
CA GLU A 301 -3.28 1.36 -21.40
C GLU A 301 -2.99 1.27 -19.90
N GLU A 302 -1.74 1.33 -19.51
CA GLU A 302 -1.29 1.24 -18.10
C GLU A 302 -1.41 2.58 -17.35
N ALA A 303 -1.49 3.71 -18.07
CA ALA A 303 -1.53 5.04 -17.48
C ALA A 303 -2.93 5.42 -16.97
N ARG A 304 -2.98 6.17 -15.86
CA ARG A 304 -4.18 6.89 -15.39
C ARG A 304 -4.25 8.30 -15.98
N ILE A 305 -3.07 8.93 -16.17
CA ILE A 305 -2.94 10.26 -16.76
C ILE A 305 -2.05 10.16 -18.00
N ILE A 306 -2.47 10.79 -19.08
CA ILE A 306 -1.70 10.88 -20.33
C ILE A 306 -1.31 12.32 -20.55
N ILE A 307 0.00 12.61 -20.64
CA ILE A 307 0.55 13.88 -21.08
C ILE A 307 0.83 13.75 -22.58
N TRP A 308 0.00 14.38 -23.40
CA TRP A 308 0.24 14.47 -24.85
C TRP A 308 1.06 15.72 -25.13
N LEU A 309 2.37 15.53 -25.35
CA LEU A 309 3.33 16.60 -25.55
C LEU A 309 3.45 16.97 -27.04
N LEU A 310 3.25 18.24 -27.36
CA LEU A 310 3.18 18.81 -28.71
C LEU A 310 4.12 20.02 -28.83
N ASP A 311 4.65 20.30 -30.01
CA ASP A 311 5.36 21.52 -30.36
C ASP A 311 4.78 22.20 -31.63
N GLU A 312 3.69 21.66 -32.16
CA GLU A 312 2.88 22.17 -33.26
C GLU A 312 1.40 21.87 -33.00
N LEU A 313 0.50 22.55 -33.75
CA LEU A 313 -0.94 22.27 -33.69
C LEU A 313 -1.21 20.89 -34.29
N PRO A 314 -1.91 20.00 -33.56
CA PRO A 314 -2.25 18.67 -34.06
C PRO A 314 -3.34 18.78 -35.16
N ALA A 315 -3.34 17.85 -36.12
CA ALA A 315 -4.43 17.71 -37.08
C ALA A 315 -5.69 17.15 -36.37
N GLU A 316 -6.89 17.48 -36.87
CA GLU A 316 -8.15 16.94 -36.31
C GLU A 316 -8.15 15.41 -36.24
N SER A 317 -7.58 14.74 -37.23
CA SER A 317 -7.45 13.29 -37.24
C SER A 317 -6.55 12.76 -36.12
N GLU A 318 -5.52 13.50 -35.71
CA GLU A 318 -4.64 13.13 -34.60
C GLU A 318 -5.38 13.29 -33.25
N ILE A 319 -6.23 14.31 -33.14
CA ILE A 319 -7.08 14.54 -31.95
C ILE A 319 -8.10 13.41 -31.82
N ASP A 320 -8.85 13.11 -32.90
CA ASP A 320 -9.85 12.03 -32.94
C ASP A 320 -9.23 10.66 -32.59
N GLU A 321 -8.02 10.41 -33.06
CA GLU A 321 -7.30 9.18 -32.77
C GLU A 321 -6.89 9.12 -31.30
N MET A 322 -6.42 10.22 -30.73
CA MET A 322 -6.03 10.31 -29.33
C MET A 322 -7.24 10.17 -28.40
N GLU A 323 -8.36 10.80 -28.71
CA GLU A 323 -9.62 10.68 -27.97
C GLU A 323 -10.16 9.24 -27.97
N LYS A 324 -10.16 8.57 -29.13
CA LYS A 324 -10.57 7.17 -29.23
C LYS A 324 -9.70 6.24 -28.42
N LYS A 325 -8.39 6.52 -28.33
CA LYS A 325 -7.42 5.70 -27.60
C LYS A 325 -7.33 6.05 -26.12
N ASN A 326 -7.81 7.24 -25.73
CA ASN A 326 -7.80 7.69 -24.34
C ASN A 326 -8.69 6.83 -23.43
N GLN A 327 -9.74 6.19 -23.95
CA GLN A 327 -10.62 5.26 -23.22
C GLN A 327 -11.11 5.80 -21.85
N GLY A 328 -11.41 7.09 -21.76
CA GLY A 328 -11.91 7.72 -20.53
C GLY A 328 -10.85 8.10 -19.49
N LYS A 329 -9.56 7.98 -19.80
CA LYS A 329 -8.47 8.43 -18.93
C LYS A 329 -8.32 9.96 -18.95
N LYS A 330 -7.60 10.51 -17.98
CA LYS A 330 -7.34 11.96 -17.94
C LYS A 330 -6.26 12.32 -18.96
N LEU A 331 -6.62 13.17 -19.94
CA LEU A 331 -5.72 13.62 -21.01
C LEU A 331 -5.32 15.09 -20.79
N LEU A 332 -4.01 15.33 -20.65
CA LEU A 332 -3.42 16.67 -20.61
C LEU A 332 -2.72 16.92 -21.95
N MET A 333 -3.24 17.86 -22.74
CA MET A 333 -2.61 18.33 -23.97
C MET A 333 -1.61 19.44 -23.63
N VAL A 334 -0.34 19.20 -23.82
CA VAL A 334 0.73 20.09 -23.36
C VAL A 334 1.57 20.56 -24.54
N PHE A 335 1.50 21.86 -24.85
CA PHE A 335 2.36 22.51 -25.85
C PHE A 335 3.70 22.89 -25.20
N ASN A 336 4.77 22.31 -25.70
CA ASN A 336 6.13 22.58 -25.22
C ASN A 336 6.85 23.58 -26.12
N LYS A 337 7.98 24.11 -25.66
CA LYS A 337 8.83 25.07 -26.38
C LYS A 337 8.16 26.42 -26.62
N ILE A 338 7.35 26.91 -25.66
CA ILE A 338 6.69 28.22 -25.79
C ILE A 338 7.67 29.38 -26.04
N ASP A 339 8.93 29.21 -25.65
CA ASP A 339 10.03 30.09 -25.93
C ASP A 339 10.37 30.21 -27.45
N ALA A 340 9.86 29.28 -28.27
CA ALA A 340 10.11 29.20 -29.71
C ALA A 340 8.83 29.01 -30.57
N LEU A 341 7.63 28.99 -29.97
CA LEU A 341 6.38 28.78 -30.70
C LEU A 341 6.02 30.02 -31.53
N SER A 342 5.53 29.76 -32.74
CA SER A 342 5.08 30.78 -33.69
C SER A 342 3.55 30.88 -33.82
N PHE A 343 2.78 30.13 -33.00
CA PHE A 343 1.32 30.07 -33.00
C PHE A 343 0.75 30.23 -31.59
N ASP A 344 -0.53 30.62 -31.52
CA ASP A 344 -1.24 30.72 -30.24
C ASP A 344 -1.99 29.40 -29.96
N PRO A 345 -1.62 28.65 -28.90
CA PRO A 345 -2.29 27.41 -28.53
C PRO A 345 -3.78 27.56 -28.18
N THR A 346 -4.25 28.80 -27.90
CA THR A 346 -5.66 29.06 -27.60
C THR A 346 -6.54 29.12 -28.85
N SER A 347 -5.95 29.05 -30.05
CA SER A 347 -6.67 29.06 -31.32
C SER A 347 -7.38 27.75 -31.70
N LEU A 348 -7.30 26.72 -30.83
CA LEU A 348 -8.02 25.46 -31.00
C LEU A 348 -9.54 25.62 -30.85
N PRO A 349 -10.38 24.79 -31.53
CA PRO A 349 -11.84 24.90 -31.46
C PRO A 349 -12.40 24.80 -30.03
N PHE A 350 -13.52 25.47 -29.79
CA PHE A 350 -14.17 25.77 -28.49
C PHE A 350 -14.51 24.58 -27.55
N HIS A 351 -14.14 23.35 -27.86
CA HIS A 351 -14.43 22.18 -27.02
C HIS A 351 -13.38 21.89 -25.95
N TYR A 352 -12.31 22.67 -25.89
CA TYR A 352 -11.18 22.42 -24.99
C TYR A 352 -11.03 23.56 -23.99
N SER A 353 -10.99 23.24 -22.69
CA SER A 353 -10.76 24.24 -21.64
C SER A 353 -9.27 24.50 -21.48
N ALA A 354 -8.84 25.74 -21.79
CA ALA A 354 -7.47 26.18 -21.52
C ALA A 354 -7.31 26.57 -20.06
N LEU A 355 -6.37 25.97 -19.34
CA LEU A 355 -5.90 26.45 -18.04
C LEU A 355 -4.94 27.63 -18.29
N SER A 356 -5.49 28.87 -18.33
CA SER A 356 -4.68 30.07 -18.49
C SER A 356 -4.18 30.59 -17.14
N ALA A 357 -2.99 31.22 -17.15
CA ALA A 357 -2.38 31.84 -15.97
C ALA A 357 -3.15 33.03 -15.38
N ASP A 358 -4.25 33.44 -15.97
CA ASP A 358 -5.06 34.57 -15.52
C ASP A 358 -6.02 34.16 -14.39
N LYS A 359 -5.74 34.71 -13.21
CA LYS A 359 -6.38 34.48 -11.92
C LYS A 359 -7.87 34.84 -11.80
N ASN A 360 -8.59 35.20 -12.86
CA ASN A 360 -9.93 35.78 -12.77
C ASN A 360 -11.05 35.12 -13.58
N SER A 361 -10.87 33.89 -14.10
CA SER A 361 -11.98 33.17 -14.74
C SER A 361 -12.21 31.78 -14.15
N LEU A 362 -12.70 31.72 -12.90
CA LEU A 362 -13.47 30.60 -12.40
C LEU A 362 -14.89 30.72 -13.02
N ALA A 363 -15.05 30.28 -14.24
CA ALA A 363 -16.36 30.05 -14.82
C ALA A 363 -16.79 28.63 -14.48
N SER A 364 -17.48 28.51 -13.36
CA SER A 364 -18.25 27.33 -12.98
C SER A 364 -19.39 27.11 -13.95
N SER A 365 -19.30 26.08 -14.78
CA SER A 365 -20.47 25.46 -15.41
C SER A 365 -20.31 23.94 -15.29
N PRO A 366 -21.15 23.26 -14.51
CA PRO A 366 -21.18 21.81 -14.48
C PRO A 366 -21.95 21.32 -15.71
N SER A 367 -21.30 21.12 -16.84
CA SER A 367 -21.85 20.34 -17.93
C SER A 367 -21.27 18.94 -17.90
N SER A 368 -22.14 17.99 -17.65
CA SER A 368 -21.94 16.56 -17.76
C SER A 368 -21.55 16.15 -19.20
N SER A 369 -20.26 16.25 -19.52
CA SER A 369 -19.65 15.65 -20.70
C SER A 369 -18.42 14.85 -20.30
N PRO A 370 -18.27 13.60 -20.77
CA PRO A 370 -17.12 12.76 -20.46
C PRO A 370 -15.92 13.22 -21.30
N ALA A 371 -14.85 13.63 -20.64
CA ALA A 371 -13.53 14.00 -21.13
C ALA A 371 -13.31 15.52 -21.33
N SER A 372 -13.05 16.23 -20.24
CA SER A 372 -12.41 17.55 -20.34
C SER A 372 -10.92 17.37 -20.64
N ILE A 373 -10.50 17.75 -21.85
CA ILE A 373 -9.08 17.85 -22.22
C ILE A 373 -8.57 19.18 -21.67
N SER A 374 -7.57 19.12 -20.79
CA SER A 374 -6.90 20.33 -20.29
C SER A 374 -5.75 20.71 -21.22
N ILE A 375 -5.70 21.98 -21.66
CA ILE A 375 -4.64 22.51 -22.52
C ILE A 375 -3.69 23.35 -21.69
N LEU A 376 -2.38 23.09 -21.83
CA LEU A 376 -1.31 23.78 -21.14
C LEU A 376 -0.19 24.16 -22.12
N SER A 377 0.47 25.28 -21.87
CA SER A 377 1.63 25.72 -22.64
C SER A 377 2.83 25.89 -21.70
N ILE A 378 3.94 25.21 -21.99
CA ILE A 378 5.12 25.15 -21.13
C ILE A 378 6.43 25.34 -21.92
N SER A 379 7.51 25.65 -21.21
CA SER A 379 8.86 25.41 -21.71
C SER A 379 9.60 24.47 -20.76
N ALA A 380 9.74 23.21 -21.15
CA ALA A 380 10.49 22.23 -20.37
C ALA A 380 11.97 22.63 -20.21
N ARG A 381 12.52 23.43 -21.13
CA ARG A 381 13.90 23.89 -21.10
C ARG A 381 14.10 25.00 -20.08
N THR A 382 13.25 26.01 -20.07
CA THR A 382 13.37 27.17 -19.17
C THR A 382 12.74 26.92 -17.80
N GLY A 383 11.76 26.01 -17.70
CA GLY A 383 10.94 25.77 -16.50
C GLY A 383 9.66 26.62 -16.47
N GLU A 384 9.40 27.40 -17.51
CA GLU A 384 8.22 28.26 -17.59
C GLU A 384 6.94 27.40 -17.61
N ASN A 385 5.98 27.76 -16.74
CA ASN A 385 4.70 27.08 -16.55
C ASN A 385 4.78 25.61 -16.09
N ILE A 386 5.93 25.10 -15.64
CA ILE A 386 6.01 23.76 -15.03
C ILE A 386 5.14 23.67 -13.77
N PRO A 387 5.09 24.66 -12.85
CA PRO A 387 4.19 24.61 -11.70
C PRO A 387 2.70 24.51 -12.08
N LEU A 388 2.29 25.04 -13.26
CA LEU A 388 0.91 24.87 -13.76
C LEU A 388 0.66 23.44 -14.22
N LEU A 389 1.65 22.78 -14.85
CA LEU A 389 1.57 21.37 -15.22
C LEU A 389 1.50 20.48 -13.98
N GLU A 390 2.29 20.78 -12.95
CA GLU A 390 2.26 20.05 -11.67
C GLU A 390 0.88 20.14 -11.02
N LYS A 391 0.32 21.34 -10.96
CA LYS A 391 -1.04 21.54 -10.46
C LYS A 391 -2.09 20.78 -11.28
N ALA A 392 -1.97 20.79 -12.61
CA ALA A 392 -2.87 20.03 -13.48
C ALA A 392 -2.73 18.51 -13.30
N LEU A 393 -1.53 18.01 -13.00
CA LEU A 393 -1.30 16.61 -12.66
C LEU A 393 -2.00 16.24 -11.34
N VAL A 394 -1.90 17.08 -10.31
CA VAL A 394 -2.58 16.91 -9.04
C VAL A 394 -4.10 16.89 -9.21
N GLU A 395 -4.65 17.84 -9.97
CA GLU A 395 -6.08 17.87 -10.30
C GLU A 395 -6.53 16.64 -11.11
N ALA A 396 -5.72 16.23 -12.09
CA ALA A 396 -6.00 15.05 -12.92
C ALA A 396 -5.89 13.73 -12.15
N ALA A 397 -5.06 13.66 -11.11
CA ALA A 397 -4.95 12.51 -10.25
C ALA A 397 -6.27 12.21 -9.53
N ASP A 398 -7.08 13.25 -9.27
CA ASP A 398 -8.41 13.13 -8.67
C ASP A 398 -8.40 12.26 -7.40
N ILE A 399 -7.40 12.53 -6.54
CA ILE A 399 -7.23 11.83 -5.28
C ILE A 399 -7.94 12.64 -4.20
N PRO A 400 -8.95 12.06 -3.53
CA PRO A 400 -9.65 12.75 -2.43
C PRO A 400 -8.69 13.01 -1.26
N GLU A 401 -8.97 14.03 -0.47
CA GLU A 401 -8.29 14.21 0.82
C GLU A 401 -8.61 13.02 1.72
N ILE A 402 -7.55 12.31 2.13
CA ILE A 402 -7.67 11.12 2.97
C ILE A 402 -7.44 11.50 4.42
N SER A 403 -8.41 11.20 5.27
CA SER A 403 -8.31 11.31 6.72
C SER A 403 -7.83 9.99 7.35
N GLU A 404 -7.37 10.05 8.60
CA GLU A 404 -6.98 8.84 9.35
C GLU A 404 -8.15 7.88 9.63
N ASN A 405 -9.39 8.30 9.45
CA ASN A 405 -10.59 7.49 9.68
C ASN A 405 -11.12 6.84 8.40
N ASP A 406 -10.59 7.22 7.24
CA ASP A 406 -11.04 6.66 5.98
C ASP A 406 -10.54 5.24 5.81
N VAL A 407 -11.43 4.37 5.38
CA VAL A 407 -11.14 2.96 5.10
C VAL A 407 -10.93 2.80 3.61
N ILE A 408 -9.68 2.67 3.20
CA ILE A 408 -9.27 2.51 1.80
C ILE A 408 -8.51 1.20 1.65
N VAL A 409 -8.89 0.40 0.68
CA VAL A 409 -8.23 -0.87 0.34
C VAL A 409 -6.96 -0.58 -0.46
N THR A 410 -5.82 -1.13 -0.01
CA THR A 410 -4.51 -0.92 -0.65
C THR A 410 -3.84 -2.20 -1.12
N SER A 411 -4.35 -3.36 -0.68
CA SER A 411 -3.82 -4.69 -1.00
C SER A 411 -4.66 -5.35 -2.08
N ALA A 412 -4.00 -5.88 -3.13
CA ALA A 412 -4.66 -6.67 -4.18
C ALA A 412 -5.36 -7.90 -3.59
N ARG A 413 -4.76 -8.56 -2.59
CA ARG A 413 -5.36 -9.69 -1.87
C ARG A 413 -6.71 -9.32 -1.25
N HIS A 414 -6.79 -8.16 -0.59
CA HIS A 414 -8.04 -7.68 0.01
C HIS A 414 -9.09 -7.37 -1.07
N TYR A 415 -8.66 -6.72 -2.16
CA TYR A 415 -9.53 -6.42 -3.29
C TYR A 415 -10.12 -7.68 -3.93
N GLU A 416 -9.29 -8.69 -4.21
CA GLU A 416 -9.73 -9.96 -4.77
C GLU A 416 -10.72 -10.68 -3.86
N ALA A 417 -10.47 -10.72 -2.55
CA ALA A 417 -11.40 -11.31 -1.59
C ALA A 417 -12.74 -10.55 -1.54
N LEU A 418 -12.71 -9.20 -1.60
CA LEU A 418 -13.93 -8.38 -1.66
C LEU A 418 -14.71 -8.63 -2.96
N ILE A 419 -14.06 -8.79 -4.10
CA ILE A 419 -14.74 -9.11 -5.37
C ILE A 419 -15.40 -10.49 -5.29
N ARG A 420 -14.70 -11.53 -4.80
CA ARG A 420 -15.30 -12.87 -4.63
C ARG A 420 -16.47 -12.85 -3.65
N ALA A 421 -16.34 -12.11 -2.54
CA ALA A 421 -17.43 -11.91 -1.60
C ALA A 421 -18.64 -11.22 -2.24
N ASN A 422 -18.41 -10.21 -3.08
CA ASN A 422 -19.47 -9.50 -3.79
C ASN A 422 -20.19 -10.40 -4.80
N GLU A 423 -19.45 -11.21 -5.58
CA GLU A 423 -20.01 -12.17 -6.53
C GLU A 423 -20.90 -13.21 -5.81
N SER A 424 -20.45 -13.70 -4.64
CA SER A 424 -21.22 -14.63 -3.83
C SER A 424 -22.48 -13.97 -3.25
N LEU A 425 -22.38 -12.71 -2.81
CA LEU A 425 -23.53 -11.96 -2.29
C LEU A 425 -24.55 -11.62 -3.38
N SER A 426 -24.10 -11.34 -4.61
CA SER A 426 -25.00 -11.17 -5.76
C SER A 426 -25.82 -12.46 -6.02
N ARG A 427 -25.20 -13.65 -5.90
CA ARG A 427 -25.95 -14.93 -5.99
C ARG A 427 -26.97 -15.09 -4.85
N VAL A 428 -26.63 -14.64 -3.64
CA VAL A 428 -27.60 -14.60 -2.52
C VAL A 428 -28.82 -13.77 -2.88
N LEU A 429 -28.63 -12.57 -3.43
CA LEU A 429 -29.72 -11.69 -3.84
C LEU A 429 -30.55 -12.29 -4.98
N GLU A 430 -29.91 -12.87 -5.98
CA GLU A 430 -30.59 -13.59 -7.08
C GLU A 430 -31.42 -14.79 -6.56
N SER A 431 -30.87 -15.58 -5.63
CA SER A 431 -31.52 -16.71 -5.01
C SER A 431 -32.76 -16.27 -4.19
N MET A 432 -32.68 -15.12 -3.51
CA MET A 432 -33.83 -14.52 -2.83
C MET A 432 -34.91 -14.09 -3.81
N ASP A 433 -34.55 -13.49 -4.96
CA ASP A 433 -35.46 -13.06 -6.00
C ASP A 433 -36.18 -14.23 -6.67
N MET A 434 -35.52 -15.37 -6.82
CA MET A 434 -36.07 -16.60 -7.35
C MET A 434 -36.93 -17.37 -6.33
N GLY A 435 -36.97 -16.89 -5.06
CA GLY A 435 -37.73 -17.60 -4.00
C GLY A 435 -37.10 -18.94 -3.64
N MET A 436 -35.75 -19.07 -3.75
CA MET A 436 -35.06 -20.31 -3.40
C MET A 436 -35.15 -20.63 -1.91
N SER A 437 -34.93 -21.89 -1.57
CA SER A 437 -34.95 -22.37 -0.18
C SER A 437 -33.82 -21.78 0.66
N GLY A 438 -34.06 -21.66 1.97
CA GLY A 438 -33.14 -21.01 2.90
C GLY A 438 -31.76 -21.69 3.00
N ASP A 439 -31.69 -23.01 2.74
CA ASP A 439 -30.42 -23.78 2.73
C ASP A 439 -29.47 -23.34 1.62
N ILE A 440 -29.95 -23.09 0.41
CA ILE A 440 -29.14 -22.60 -0.70
C ILE A 440 -28.62 -21.20 -0.41
N ILE A 441 -29.51 -20.31 0.11
CA ILE A 441 -29.11 -18.94 0.47
C ILE A 441 -28.06 -18.96 1.61
N ALA A 442 -28.23 -19.83 2.61
CA ALA A 442 -27.30 -19.95 3.73
C ALA A 442 -25.92 -20.47 3.30
N GLU A 443 -25.86 -21.35 2.30
CA GLU A 443 -24.59 -21.85 1.76
C GLU A 443 -23.79 -20.74 1.07
N ASP A 444 -24.42 -19.93 0.21
CA ASP A 444 -23.78 -18.77 -0.42
C ASP A 444 -23.36 -17.72 0.61
N LEU A 445 -24.14 -17.48 1.67
CA LEU A 445 -23.76 -16.59 2.77
C LEU A 445 -22.53 -17.07 3.54
N LYS A 446 -22.35 -18.39 3.71
CA LYS A 446 -21.13 -18.97 4.32
C LYS A 446 -19.92 -18.67 3.46
N ILE A 447 -20.02 -18.76 2.14
CA ILE A 447 -18.93 -18.41 1.23
C ILE A 447 -18.56 -16.91 1.40
N VAL A 448 -19.53 -16.00 1.47
CA VAL A 448 -19.26 -14.57 1.72
C VAL A 448 -18.53 -14.37 3.06
N LEU A 449 -18.96 -15.08 4.12
CA LEU A 449 -18.31 -15.02 5.43
C LEU A 449 -16.86 -15.48 5.39
N ASP A 450 -16.57 -16.53 4.63
CA ASP A 450 -15.25 -17.12 4.48
C ASP A 450 -14.31 -16.17 3.70
N GLU A 451 -14.78 -15.60 2.61
CA GLU A 451 -14.03 -14.63 1.81
C GLU A 451 -13.68 -13.36 2.62
N LEU A 452 -14.62 -12.80 3.39
CA LEU A 452 -14.33 -11.69 4.28
C LEU A 452 -13.40 -12.09 5.44
N GLY A 453 -13.51 -13.34 5.91
CA GLY A 453 -12.64 -13.91 6.95
C GLY A 453 -11.19 -14.06 6.49
N GLU A 454 -10.96 -14.37 5.21
CA GLU A 454 -9.62 -14.49 4.62
C GLU A 454 -8.82 -13.19 4.75
N ILE A 455 -9.46 -12.04 4.63
CA ILE A 455 -8.81 -10.72 4.71
C ILE A 455 -8.12 -10.52 6.05
N THR A 456 -8.80 -10.83 7.16
CA THR A 456 -8.29 -10.67 8.53
C THR A 456 -7.49 -11.87 9.03
N GLY A 457 -7.42 -12.95 8.24
CA GLY A 457 -6.69 -14.18 8.59
C GLY A 457 -7.48 -15.19 9.40
N GLY A 458 -8.80 -14.99 9.57
CA GLY A 458 -9.65 -15.89 10.37
C GLY A 458 -9.83 -17.29 9.78
N GLN A 459 -9.53 -17.49 8.50
CA GLN A 459 -9.64 -18.76 7.79
C GLN A 459 -8.41 -19.15 6.95
N ILE A 460 -7.32 -18.38 7.02
CA ILE A 460 -6.08 -18.76 6.32
C ILE A 460 -5.49 -19.99 7.00
N SER A 461 -5.73 -21.14 6.39
CA SER A 461 -5.30 -22.44 6.89
C SER A 461 -3.90 -22.87 6.40
N SER A 462 -3.35 -22.25 5.33
CA SER A 462 -2.10 -22.70 4.77
C SER A 462 -0.90 -21.89 5.28
N GLN A 463 0.07 -22.57 5.85
CA GLN A 463 1.39 -22.01 6.23
C GLN A 463 2.10 -21.38 5.02
N GLU A 464 1.84 -21.86 3.81
CA GLU A 464 2.41 -21.35 2.58
C GLU A 464 1.91 -19.94 2.26
N THR A 465 0.61 -19.66 2.43
CA THR A 465 0.03 -18.33 2.24
C THR A 465 0.62 -17.33 3.23
N LEU A 466 0.71 -17.70 4.51
CA LEU A 466 1.34 -16.85 5.52
C LEU A 466 2.82 -16.57 5.18
N ASN A 467 3.56 -17.59 4.79
CA ASN A 467 4.96 -17.43 4.39
C ASN A 467 5.12 -16.50 3.20
N ASN A 468 4.23 -16.55 2.20
CA ASN A 468 4.25 -15.65 1.06
C ASN A 468 3.97 -14.19 1.45
N ILE A 469 3.02 -13.96 2.35
CA ILE A 469 2.72 -12.61 2.86
C ILE A 469 3.95 -12.02 3.57
N PHE A 470 4.54 -12.77 4.51
CA PHE A 470 5.64 -12.28 5.35
C PHE A 470 7.01 -12.26 4.66
N LYS A 471 7.20 -12.97 3.55
CA LYS A 471 8.46 -13.03 2.79
C LYS A 471 8.98 -11.66 2.32
N HIS A 472 8.08 -10.73 2.07
CA HIS A 472 8.40 -9.39 1.57
C HIS A 472 8.65 -8.37 2.69
N PHE A 473 8.58 -8.80 3.96
CA PHE A 473 8.87 -7.93 5.10
C PHE A 473 10.37 -7.80 5.34
N CYS A 474 10.75 -6.73 6.04
CA CYS A 474 12.13 -6.55 6.46
C CYS A 474 12.51 -7.55 7.57
N ILE A 475 13.78 -8.02 7.58
CA ILE A 475 14.33 -8.78 8.69
C ILE A 475 14.39 -7.86 9.93
N GLY A 476 13.97 -8.38 11.09
CA GLY A 476 13.92 -7.60 12.34
C GLY A 476 12.56 -6.97 12.63
N LYS A 477 11.56 -7.24 11.75
CA LYS A 477 10.18 -6.79 11.93
C LYS A 477 9.16 -7.89 11.70
#